data_dbd4a7e038922b82cfd3400170fd9b50
#
_entry.id   dbd4a7e038922b82cfd3400170fd9b50
#
_cell.length_a   1.000
_cell.length_b   1.000
_cell.length_c   1.000
_cell.angle_alpha   90.00
_cell.angle_beta   90.00
_cell.angle_gamma   90.00
#
_symmetry.space_group_name_H-M   'P 1'
#
loop_
_entity.id
_entity.type
_entity.pdbx_description
1 polymer ?
#
loop_
_entity_poly.entity_id
_entity_poly.type
_entity_poly.pdbx_seq_one_letter_code
_entity_poly.pdbx_strand_id
1 'polypeptide(L)'
;MGLPELTFSLKKAADNVATRVSSGIVAMILRDAKANGLHTINRESDIPSELGAANIAAIKRAMLGYITKPTTLYVSVIGADADIKTGFQALAVHSYDYLVGPVDIASADATALAAQVKAQRTKRYVGKVILPNVAADDEGVINFVSSGIKVGEGTFTAAQYAGRIAGVLAGTPAYCSATYAALPEVTGVDTLADPDSAVDAGK
;
A
#
# COMPACT_ATOMS: atom_id res chain seq x y z
N MET A 1 27.28 -8.46 50.39
CA MET A 1 27.57 -8.44 48.97
C MET A 1 26.28 -8.62 48.23
N GLY A 2 25.75 -7.51 47.66
CA GLY A 2 24.53 -7.52 46.87
C GLY A 2 24.85 -8.05 45.46
N LEU A 3 23.98 -8.89 44.92
CA LEU A 3 24.05 -9.36 43.53
C LEU A 3 23.73 -8.16 42.62
N PRO A 4 24.45 -7.96 41.51
CA PRO A 4 24.13 -6.88 40.57
C PRO A 4 22.80 -7.15 39.86
N GLU A 5 21.90 -6.17 39.91
CA GLU A 5 20.64 -6.20 39.13
C GLU A 5 20.93 -6.05 37.63
N LEU A 6 20.70 -7.12 36.89
CA LEU A 6 20.81 -7.22 35.45
C LEU A 6 19.42 -7.16 34.78
N THR A 7 18.60 -6.14 35.10
CA THR A 7 17.20 -6.12 34.62
C THR A 7 16.91 -5.12 33.49
N PHE A 8 17.88 -4.37 32.96
CA PHE A 8 17.55 -3.14 32.23
C PHE A 8 17.65 -3.15 30.71
N SER A 9 18.27 -4.13 30.06
CA SER A 9 18.44 -4.05 28.61
C SER A 9 17.38 -4.76 27.80
N LEU A 10 16.75 -5.79 28.33
CA LEU A 10 15.77 -6.61 27.62
C LEU A 10 14.42 -5.91 27.41
N LYS A 11 13.96 -5.11 28.38
CA LYS A 11 12.68 -4.42 28.30
C LYS A 11 12.69 -3.30 27.26
N LYS A 12 13.77 -2.53 27.18
CA LYS A 12 13.94 -1.47 26.17
C LYS A 12 14.12 -2.04 24.75
N ALA A 13 14.80 -3.17 24.60
CA ALA A 13 14.94 -3.82 23.31
C ALA A 13 13.61 -4.41 22.82
N ALA A 14 12.81 -5.00 23.72
CA ALA A 14 11.49 -5.54 23.39
C ALA A 14 10.51 -4.42 23.01
N ASP A 15 10.48 -3.30 23.71
CA ASP A 15 9.63 -2.15 23.39
C ASP A 15 10.03 -1.53 22.05
N ASN A 16 11.30 -1.42 21.74
CA ASN A 16 11.78 -0.91 20.44
C ASN A 16 11.49 -1.89 19.29
N VAL A 17 11.56 -3.19 19.52
CA VAL A 17 11.20 -4.21 18.52
C VAL A 17 9.69 -4.21 18.29
N ALA A 18 8.89 -4.14 19.35
CA ALA A 18 7.42 -4.06 19.22
C ALA A 18 6.99 -2.80 18.47
N THR A 19 7.60 -1.65 18.74
CA THR A 19 7.30 -0.39 18.05
C THR A 19 7.70 -0.43 16.57
N ARG A 20 8.80 -1.08 16.21
CA ARG A 20 9.22 -1.26 14.81
C ARG A 20 8.33 -2.23 14.02
N VAL A 21 7.76 -3.21 14.68
CA VAL A 21 6.93 -4.25 14.06
C VAL A 21 5.48 -3.80 13.84
N SER A 22 5.03 -2.73 14.51
CA SER A 22 3.63 -2.30 14.50
C SER A 22 3.32 -1.12 13.57
N SER A 23 4.28 -0.60 12.82
CA SER A 23 4.06 0.63 12.04
C SER A 23 4.51 0.47 10.59
N GLY A 24 3.60 0.10 9.72
CA GLY A 24 3.84 0.11 8.28
C GLY A 24 3.67 1.51 7.68
N ILE A 25 4.47 1.79 6.67
CA ILE A 25 4.44 3.04 5.90
C ILE A 25 3.94 2.72 4.49
N VAL A 26 2.91 3.46 4.05
CA VAL A 26 2.36 3.33 2.71
C VAL A 26 2.80 4.52 1.87
N ALA A 27 3.22 4.26 0.64
CA ALA A 27 3.44 5.27 -0.38
C ALA A 27 2.36 5.17 -1.44
N MET A 28 1.86 6.29 -1.94
CA MET A 28 0.85 6.34 -3.00
C MET A 28 1.29 7.33 -4.06
N ILE A 29 1.10 6.96 -5.33
CA ILE A 29 1.19 7.89 -6.44
C ILE A 29 -0.25 8.16 -6.89
N LEU A 30 -0.63 9.42 -6.96
CA LEU A 30 -1.97 9.82 -7.40
C LEU A 30 -1.86 10.80 -8.57
N ARG A 31 -2.84 10.77 -9.46
CA ARG A 31 -3.00 11.76 -10.53
C ARG A 31 -4.07 12.75 -10.15
N ASP A 32 -3.72 14.02 -10.17
CA ASP A 32 -4.67 15.10 -9.94
C ASP A 32 -4.24 16.38 -10.70
N ALA A 33 -5.19 17.22 -11.04
CA ALA A 33 -4.89 18.52 -11.62
C ALA A 33 -4.44 19.55 -10.57
N LYS A 34 -4.70 19.26 -9.30
CA LYS A 34 -4.44 20.14 -8.17
C LYS A 34 -3.57 19.44 -7.12
N ALA A 35 -3.04 20.23 -6.19
CA ALA A 35 -2.24 19.75 -5.08
C ALA A 35 -1.02 18.91 -5.51
N ASN A 36 -0.39 19.24 -6.65
CA ASN A 36 0.80 18.54 -7.14
C ASN A 36 1.96 18.65 -6.13
N GLY A 37 2.70 17.57 -5.96
CA GLY A 37 3.85 17.48 -5.07
C GLY A 37 3.79 16.31 -4.12
N LEU A 38 4.69 16.30 -3.15
CA LEU A 38 4.80 15.26 -2.14
C LEU A 38 4.14 15.72 -0.84
N HIS A 39 3.21 14.92 -0.36
CA HIS A 39 2.48 15.16 0.89
C HIS A 39 2.76 14.04 1.88
N THR A 40 2.97 14.41 3.15
CA THR A 40 3.08 13.47 4.27
C THR A 40 1.77 13.52 5.06
N ILE A 41 1.08 12.40 5.13
CA ILE A 41 -0.24 12.30 5.74
C ILE A 41 -0.15 11.34 6.93
N ASN A 42 -0.36 11.87 8.12
CA ASN A 42 -0.42 11.10 9.36
C ASN A 42 -1.85 11.07 9.91
N ARG A 43 -2.69 12.04 9.54
CA ARG A 43 -4.08 12.20 9.99
C ARG A 43 -4.97 12.60 8.81
N GLU A 44 -6.26 12.38 8.93
CA GLU A 44 -7.21 12.83 7.90
C GLU A 44 -7.18 14.34 7.64
N SER A 45 -6.84 15.13 8.65
CA SER A 45 -6.69 16.60 8.51
C SER A 45 -5.54 17.01 7.60
N ASP A 46 -4.57 16.13 7.39
CA ASP A 46 -3.38 16.41 6.58
C ASP A 46 -3.64 16.17 5.08
N ILE A 47 -4.82 15.63 4.74
CA ILE A 47 -5.22 15.38 3.36
C ILE A 47 -5.53 16.73 2.69
N PRO A 48 -4.86 17.07 1.57
CA PRO A 48 -5.17 18.30 0.86
C PRO A 48 -6.63 18.31 0.38
N SER A 49 -7.39 19.32 0.78
CA SER A 49 -8.82 19.45 0.45
C SER A 49 -9.07 19.72 -1.04
N GLU A 50 -8.03 20.13 -1.76
CA GLU A 50 -8.07 20.44 -3.19
C GLU A 50 -8.04 19.20 -4.08
N LEU A 51 -7.67 18.03 -3.53
CA LEU A 51 -7.65 16.76 -4.26
C LEU A 51 -9.05 16.36 -4.71
N GLY A 52 -9.11 15.66 -5.82
CA GLY A 52 -10.35 15.05 -6.31
C GLY A 52 -10.93 14.03 -5.29
N ALA A 53 -12.25 13.97 -5.22
CA ALA A 53 -12.96 13.11 -4.25
C ALA A 53 -12.53 11.64 -4.30
N ALA A 54 -12.24 11.09 -5.48
CA ALA A 54 -11.75 9.72 -5.65
C ALA A 54 -10.39 9.51 -4.98
N ASN A 55 -9.47 10.48 -5.11
CA ASN A 55 -8.15 10.45 -4.51
C ASN A 55 -8.23 10.58 -2.99
N ILE A 56 -9.05 11.50 -2.48
CA ILE A 56 -9.31 11.64 -1.03
C ILE A 56 -9.87 10.33 -0.47
N ALA A 57 -10.84 9.72 -1.15
CA ALA A 57 -11.43 8.47 -0.72
C ALA A 57 -10.41 7.31 -0.74
N ALA A 58 -9.49 7.27 -1.72
CA ALA A 58 -8.43 6.26 -1.77
C ALA A 58 -7.45 6.42 -0.61
N ILE A 59 -7.03 7.64 -0.28
CA ILE A 59 -6.18 7.93 0.86
C ILE A 59 -6.87 7.49 2.17
N LYS A 60 -8.13 7.88 2.37
CA LYS A 60 -8.91 7.49 3.56
C LYS A 60 -9.03 5.97 3.70
N ARG A 61 -9.28 5.26 2.60
CA ARG A 61 -9.31 3.78 2.60
C ARG A 61 -7.95 3.18 3.01
N ALA A 62 -6.84 3.72 2.52
CA ALA A 62 -5.50 3.27 2.92
C ALA A 62 -5.25 3.50 4.42
N MET A 63 -5.74 4.61 4.98
CA MET A 63 -5.59 4.94 6.41
C MET A 63 -6.39 4.03 7.34
N LEU A 64 -7.37 3.27 6.86
CA LEU A 64 -8.16 2.35 7.71
C LEU A 64 -7.28 1.28 8.36
N GLY A 65 -6.24 0.82 7.65
CA GLY A 65 -5.36 -0.25 8.18
C GLY A 65 -6.09 -1.58 8.37
N TYR A 66 -5.60 -2.40 9.29
CA TYR A 66 -6.24 -3.67 9.71
C TYR A 66 -6.19 -3.80 11.25
N ILE A 67 -5.21 -4.51 11.80
CA ILE A 67 -5.01 -4.61 13.26
C ILE A 67 -4.54 -3.27 13.82
N THR A 68 -3.65 -2.60 13.09
CA THR A 68 -3.19 -1.23 13.35
C THR A 68 -3.43 -0.35 12.12
N LYS A 69 -3.36 0.95 12.29
CA LYS A 69 -3.34 1.89 11.15
C LYS A 69 -1.92 2.08 10.66
N PRO A 70 -1.70 2.33 9.35
CA PRO A 70 -0.41 2.79 8.86
C PRO A 70 0.03 4.05 9.63
N THR A 71 1.30 4.14 9.96
CA THR A 71 1.84 5.27 10.72
C THR A 71 1.89 6.54 9.90
N THR A 72 2.28 6.39 8.64
CA THR A 72 2.46 7.50 7.70
C THR A 72 2.08 7.06 6.30
N LEU A 73 1.42 7.94 5.58
CA LEU A 73 1.24 7.81 4.14
C LEU A 73 2.04 8.90 3.44
N TYR A 74 2.96 8.50 2.54
CA TYR A 74 3.60 9.42 1.61
C TYR A 74 2.82 9.43 0.31
N VAL A 75 2.27 10.56 -0.05
CA VAL A 75 1.44 10.71 -1.25
C VAL A 75 2.12 11.65 -2.22
N SER A 76 2.55 11.10 -3.35
CA SER A 76 3.08 11.89 -4.47
C SER A 76 1.95 12.15 -5.46
N VAL A 77 1.53 13.40 -5.57
CA VAL A 77 0.51 13.84 -6.52
C VAL A 77 1.21 14.37 -7.76
N ILE A 78 0.90 13.78 -8.91
CA ILE A 78 1.43 14.17 -10.23
C ILE A 78 0.30 14.69 -11.11
N GLY A 79 0.64 15.53 -12.09
CA GLY A 79 -0.33 16.00 -13.09
C GLY A 79 -0.99 14.84 -13.85
N ALA A 80 -2.18 15.09 -14.40
CA ALA A 80 -2.98 14.05 -15.07
C ALA A 80 -2.20 13.30 -16.18
N ASP A 81 -1.41 14.02 -16.96
CA ASP A 81 -0.63 13.48 -18.08
C ASP A 81 0.85 13.23 -17.74
N ALA A 82 1.24 13.34 -16.46
CA ALA A 82 2.62 13.19 -16.06
C ALA A 82 3.06 11.71 -16.08
N ASP A 83 4.33 11.46 -16.42
CA ASP A 83 4.93 10.13 -16.36
C ASP A 83 4.93 9.65 -14.89
N ILE A 84 4.45 8.43 -14.68
CA ILE A 84 4.39 7.80 -13.35
C ILE A 84 5.77 7.71 -12.68
N LYS A 85 6.83 7.69 -13.46
CA LYS A 85 8.22 7.72 -12.96
C LYS A 85 8.52 8.97 -12.16
N THR A 86 7.90 10.11 -12.50
CA THR A 86 8.08 11.36 -11.75
C THR A 86 7.56 11.22 -10.32
N GLY A 87 6.37 10.62 -10.16
CA GLY A 87 5.81 10.34 -8.84
C GLY A 87 6.64 9.34 -8.04
N PHE A 88 7.15 8.31 -8.72
CA PHE A 88 8.04 7.34 -8.11
C PHE A 88 9.37 7.95 -7.64
N GLN A 89 9.97 8.81 -8.44
CA GLN A 89 11.22 9.51 -8.07
C GLN A 89 11.03 10.44 -6.87
N ALA A 90 9.90 11.11 -6.77
CA ALA A 90 9.58 11.95 -5.61
C ALA A 90 9.51 11.14 -4.31
N LEU A 91 9.06 9.88 -4.39
CA LEU A 91 9.00 8.97 -3.24
C LEU A 91 10.35 8.31 -2.91
N ALA A 92 11.33 8.32 -3.82
CA ALA A 92 12.60 7.63 -3.65
C ALA A 92 13.45 8.12 -2.47
N VAL A 93 13.17 9.29 -1.92
CA VAL A 93 13.85 9.85 -0.74
C VAL A 93 13.26 9.36 0.57
N HIS A 94 12.14 8.65 0.54
CA HIS A 94 11.43 8.12 1.70
C HIS A 94 11.47 6.60 1.73
N SER A 95 11.59 6.05 2.93
CA SER A 95 11.39 4.60 3.12
C SER A 95 9.91 4.32 3.24
N TYR A 96 9.43 3.29 2.55
CA TYR A 96 8.07 2.79 2.63
C TYR A 96 8.06 1.26 2.54
N ASP A 97 7.03 0.63 3.07
CA ASP A 97 6.85 -0.82 3.00
C ASP A 97 6.05 -1.22 1.76
N TYR A 98 4.99 -0.46 1.46
CA TYR A 98 4.09 -0.73 0.34
C TYR A 98 3.86 0.53 -0.49
N LEU A 99 3.96 0.36 -1.81
CA LEU A 99 3.67 1.39 -2.80
C LEU A 99 2.41 1.04 -3.58
N VAL A 100 1.62 2.03 -3.91
CA VAL A 100 0.43 1.89 -4.76
C VAL A 100 0.45 2.93 -5.87
N GLY A 101 0.02 2.53 -7.06
CA GLY A 101 -0.16 3.44 -8.19
C GLY A 101 -1.48 4.22 -8.13
N PRO A 102 -1.72 5.09 -9.12
CA PRO A 102 -2.97 5.84 -9.27
C PRO A 102 -4.20 4.94 -9.30
N VAL A 103 -5.35 5.48 -8.87
CA VAL A 103 -6.64 4.76 -8.86
C VAL A 103 -7.16 4.38 -10.25
N ASP A 104 -6.62 5.03 -11.27
CA ASP A 104 -6.90 4.86 -12.70
C ASP A 104 -5.70 4.33 -13.49
N ILE A 105 -4.76 3.67 -12.81
CA ILE A 105 -3.50 3.22 -13.42
C ILE A 105 -3.73 2.37 -14.66
N ALA A 106 -3.13 2.78 -15.77
CA ALA A 106 -3.13 2.02 -17.01
C ALA A 106 -2.14 0.84 -16.92
N SER A 107 -2.38 -0.22 -17.71
CA SER A 107 -1.52 -1.41 -17.74
C SER A 107 -0.06 -1.08 -18.08
N ALA A 108 0.18 -0.12 -18.98
CA ALA A 108 1.53 0.33 -19.34
C ALA A 108 2.26 0.97 -18.15
N ASP A 109 1.56 1.83 -17.39
CA ASP A 109 2.10 2.47 -16.20
C ASP A 109 2.35 1.47 -15.08
N ALA A 110 1.46 0.49 -14.91
CA ALA A 110 1.63 -0.57 -13.93
C ALA A 110 2.88 -1.41 -14.23
N THR A 111 3.09 -1.76 -15.51
CA THR A 111 4.31 -2.45 -15.97
C THR A 111 5.56 -1.60 -15.76
N ALA A 112 5.50 -0.29 -16.07
CA ALA A 112 6.60 0.63 -15.85
C ALA A 112 6.94 0.75 -14.35
N LEU A 113 5.93 0.81 -13.47
CA LEU A 113 6.12 0.89 -12.03
C LEU A 113 6.72 -0.41 -11.46
N ALA A 114 6.28 -1.58 -11.95
CA ALA A 114 6.89 -2.85 -11.61
C ALA A 114 8.38 -2.89 -11.96
N ALA A 115 8.74 -2.43 -13.16
CA ALA A 115 10.13 -2.36 -13.59
C ALA A 115 10.99 -1.42 -12.71
N GLN A 116 10.42 -0.28 -12.26
CA GLN A 116 11.11 0.63 -11.35
C GLN A 116 11.38 -0.01 -9.98
N VAL A 117 10.40 -0.71 -9.43
CA VAL A 117 10.55 -1.42 -8.14
C VAL A 117 11.59 -2.53 -8.26
N LYS A 118 11.56 -3.34 -9.33
CA LYS A 118 12.60 -4.33 -9.61
C LYS A 118 14.00 -3.71 -9.66
N ALA A 119 14.16 -2.59 -10.35
CA ALA A 119 15.43 -1.87 -10.44
C ALA A 119 15.90 -1.29 -9.09
N GLN A 120 14.99 -0.87 -8.22
CA GLN A 120 15.34 -0.43 -6.86
C GLN A 120 15.75 -1.59 -5.95
N ARG A 121 15.13 -2.75 -6.08
CA ARG A 121 15.47 -3.93 -5.29
C ARG A 121 16.90 -4.40 -5.54
N THR A 122 17.42 -4.27 -6.76
CA THR A 122 18.85 -4.55 -7.05
C THR A 122 19.80 -3.64 -6.22
N LYS A 123 19.31 -2.48 -5.78
CA LYS A 123 20.01 -1.53 -4.90
C LYS A 123 19.71 -1.75 -3.40
N ARG A 124 19.16 -2.92 -3.04
CA ARG A 124 18.79 -3.30 -1.66
C ARG A 124 17.63 -2.52 -1.05
N TYR A 125 16.78 -1.90 -1.85
CA TYR A 125 15.56 -1.30 -1.37
C TYR A 125 14.47 -2.37 -1.20
N VAL A 126 13.76 -2.40 -0.07
CA VAL A 126 12.91 -3.55 0.33
C VAL A 126 11.42 -3.29 0.11
N GLY A 127 11.02 -2.09 -0.31
CA GLY A 127 9.61 -1.74 -0.54
C GLY A 127 8.97 -2.61 -1.62
N LYS A 128 7.69 -2.95 -1.43
CA LYS A 128 6.89 -3.72 -2.39
C LYS A 128 5.85 -2.83 -3.04
N VAL A 129 5.46 -3.15 -4.26
CA VAL A 129 4.37 -2.46 -4.95
C VAL A 129 3.16 -3.37 -5.10
N ILE A 130 1.97 -2.81 -4.94
CA ILE A 130 0.69 -3.50 -5.16
C ILE A 130 0.12 -2.97 -6.48
N LEU A 131 -0.02 -3.86 -7.45
CA LEU A 131 -0.49 -3.50 -8.79
C LEU A 131 -1.68 -4.37 -9.21
N PRO A 132 -2.64 -3.80 -9.93
CA PRO A 132 -3.78 -4.52 -10.43
C PRO A 132 -3.41 -5.36 -11.65
N ASN A 133 -3.64 -6.67 -11.61
CA ASN A 133 -3.52 -7.59 -12.75
C ASN A 133 -2.15 -7.54 -13.47
N VAL A 134 -1.05 -7.44 -12.72
CA VAL A 134 0.31 -7.45 -13.27
C VAL A 134 1.05 -8.72 -12.85
N ALA A 135 1.17 -9.67 -13.76
CA ALA A 135 2.00 -10.86 -13.56
C ALA A 135 3.47 -10.51 -13.81
N ALA A 136 4.19 -10.10 -12.78
CA ALA A 136 5.57 -9.60 -12.89
C ALA A 136 6.63 -10.61 -12.47
N ASP A 137 6.25 -11.75 -11.91
CA ASP A 137 7.13 -12.79 -11.36
C ASP A 137 8.32 -12.20 -10.57
N ASP A 138 7.98 -11.40 -9.57
CA ASP A 138 8.96 -10.72 -8.72
C ASP A 138 8.40 -10.55 -7.30
N GLU A 139 9.19 -10.89 -6.30
CA GLU A 139 8.80 -10.80 -4.89
C GLU A 139 8.52 -9.36 -4.40
N GLY A 140 8.96 -8.35 -5.14
CA GLY A 140 8.68 -6.94 -4.90
C GLY A 140 7.35 -6.48 -5.48
N VAL A 141 6.66 -7.31 -6.27
CA VAL A 141 5.39 -6.96 -6.91
C VAL A 141 4.28 -7.87 -6.41
N ILE A 142 3.32 -7.27 -5.73
CA ILE A 142 2.10 -7.96 -5.29
C ILE A 142 1.07 -7.77 -6.38
N ASN A 143 0.72 -8.86 -7.08
CA ASN A 143 -0.33 -8.86 -8.07
C ASN A 143 -1.69 -8.92 -7.40
N PHE A 144 -2.45 -7.83 -7.40
CA PHE A 144 -3.79 -7.78 -6.85
C PHE A 144 -4.81 -8.09 -7.94
N VAL A 145 -5.25 -9.34 -7.97
CA VAL A 145 -6.25 -9.83 -8.92
C VAL A 145 -7.60 -9.90 -8.23
N SER A 146 -8.44 -8.90 -8.47
CA SER A 146 -9.82 -8.87 -7.99
C SER A 146 -10.65 -7.98 -8.91
N SER A 147 -11.92 -8.26 -9.02
CA SER A 147 -12.86 -7.44 -9.76
C SER A 147 -14.17 -7.31 -9.00
N GLY A 148 -14.95 -6.27 -9.32
CA GLY A 148 -16.28 -6.09 -8.78
C GLY A 148 -16.34 -6.04 -7.25
N ILE A 149 -15.38 -5.38 -6.60
CA ILE A 149 -15.33 -5.26 -5.14
C ILE A 149 -16.45 -4.33 -4.70
N LYS A 150 -17.47 -4.89 -4.04
CA LYS A 150 -18.65 -4.14 -3.59
C LYS A 150 -18.44 -3.62 -2.17
N VAL A 151 -18.57 -2.31 -2.00
CA VAL A 151 -18.47 -1.62 -0.71
C VAL A 151 -19.64 -0.65 -0.60
N GLY A 152 -20.61 -0.95 0.25
CA GLY A 152 -21.87 -0.21 0.29
C GLY A 152 -22.57 -0.24 -1.07
N GLU A 153 -22.91 0.95 -1.59
CA GLU A 153 -23.56 1.10 -2.91
C GLU A 153 -22.55 1.15 -4.08
N GLY A 154 -21.24 1.18 -3.78
CA GLY A 154 -20.19 1.33 -4.80
C GLY A 154 -19.55 0.01 -5.20
N THR A 155 -19.12 -0.07 -6.47
CA THR A 155 -18.28 -1.16 -6.98
C THR A 155 -16.92 -0.60 -7.38
N PHE A 156 -15.85 -1.22 -6.89
CA PHE A 156 -14.48 -0.78 -7.09
C PHE A 156 -13.68 -1.78 -7.93
N THR A 157 -12.79 -1.24 -8.77
CA THR A 157 -11.80 -2.05 -9.48
C THR A 157 -10.61 -2.39 -8.57
N ALA A 158 -9.77 -3.34 -8.99
CA ALA A 158 -8.52 -3.65 -8.30
C ALA A 158 -7.64 -2.41 -8.09
N ALA A 159 -7.50 -1.55 -9.10
CA ALA A 159 -6.73 -0.32 -9.01
C ALA A 159 -7.26 0.64 -7.93
N GLN A 160 -8.58 0.84 -7.91
CA GLN A 160 -9.24 1.72 -6.94
C GLN A 160 -9.18 1.18 -5.50
N TYR A 161 -9.06 -0.13 -5.34
CA TYR A 161 -9.03 -0.77 -4.03
C TYR A 161 -7.61 -1.14 -3.55
N ALA A 162 -6.60 -1.05 -4.43
CA ALA A 162 -5.20 -1.37 -4.10
C ALA A 162 -4.68 -0.58 -2.88
N GLY A 163 -5.06 0.70 -2.75
CA GLY A 163 -4.73 1.52 -1.58
C GLY A 163 -5.25 0.94 -0.26
N ARG A 164 -6.45 0.34 -0.28
CA ARG A 164 -7.01 -0.34 0.90
C ARG A 164 -6.19 -1.57 1.29
N ILE A 165 -5.79 -2.36 0.29
CA ILE A 165 -4.93 -3.55 0.50
C ILE A 165 -3.56 -3.14 1.04
N ALA A 166 -2.97 -2.06 0.52
CA ALA A 166 -1.73 -1.52 1.09
C ALA A 166 -1.88 -1.14 2.56
N GLY A 167 -2.99 -0.49 2.92
CA GLY A 167 -3.32 -0.17 4.30
C GLY A 167 -3.46 -1.41 5.18
N VAL A 168 -4.12 -2.47 4.68
CA VAL A 168 -4.25 -3.77 5.38
C VAL A 168 -2.87 -4.37 5.65
N LEU A 169 -2.03 -4.48 4.63
CA LEU A 169 -0.71 -5.09 4.75
C LEU A 169 0.20 -4.27 5.68
N ALA A 170 0.20 -2.94 5.54
CA ALA A 170 0.95 -2.05 6.41
C ALA A 170 0.44 -2.04 7.86
N GLY A 171 -0.86 -2.25 8.04
CA GLY A 171 -1.49 -2.34 9.36
C GLY A 171 -1.47 -3.74 9.97
N THR A 172 -0.82 -4.71 9.33
CA THR A 172 -0.66 -6.08 9.84
C THR A 172 0.71 -6.23 10.46
N PRO A 173 0.81 -6.46 11.79
CA PRO A 173 2.09 -6.69 12.44
C PRO A 173 2.80 -7.93 11.90
N ALA A 174 4.15 -7.94 11.92
CA ALA A 174 4.95 -9.02 11.34
C ALA A 174 4.71 -10.41 11.98
N TYR A 175 4.14 -10.46 13.18
CA TYR A 175 3.77 -11.71 13.86
C TYR A 175 2.37 -12.23 13.50
N CYS A 176 1.63 -11.49 12.66
CA CYS A 176 0.30 -11.85 12.18
C CYS A 176 0.31 -12.09 10.68
N SER A 177 -0.62 -12.93 10.21
CA SER A 177 -0.88 -13.10 8.79
C SER A 177 -2.00 -12.16 8.34
N ALA A 178 -1.85 -11.57 7.16
CA ALA A 178 -2.93 -10.85 6.48
C ALA A 178 -3.86 -11.79 5.69
N THR A 179 -3.55 -13.10 5.65
CA THR A 179 -4.39 -14.10 5.00
C THR A 179 -5.73 -14.18 5.72
N TYR A 180 -6.82 -14.16 4.96
CA TYR A 180 -8.19 -14.09 5.48
C TYR A 180 -8.48 -12.86 6.35
N ALA A 181 -7.76 -11.76 6.15
CA ALA A 181 -8.08 -10.51 6.82
C ALA A 181 -9.55 -10.12 6.55
N ALA A 182 -10.31 -9.97 7.62
CA ALA A 182 -11.69 -9.54 7.50
C ALA A 182 -11.75 -8.07 7.07
N LEU A 183 -12.45 -7.79 5.98
CA LEU A 183 -12.74 -6.45 5.49
C LEU A 183 -14.25 -6.21 5.64
N PRO A 184 -14.70 -5.72 6.80
CA PRO A 184 -16.13 -5.63 7.12
C PRO A 184 -16.92 -4.70 6.20
N GLU A 185 -16.21 -3.79 5.52
CA GLU A 185 -16.79 -2.89 4.54
C GLU A 185 -17.12 -3.57 3.20
N VAL A 186 -16.50 -4.73 2.90
CA VAL A 186 -16.72 -5.45 1.64
C VAL A 186 -17.94 -6.36 1.78
N THR A 187 -18.96 -6.10 0.97
CA THR A 187 -20.21 -6.89 0.94
C THR A 187 -20.22 -7.98 -0.14
N GLY A 188 -19.28 -7.92 -1.09
CA GLY A 188 -19.13 -8.91 -2.14
C GLY A 188 -17.97 -8.63 -3.06
N VAL A 189 -17.53 -9.66 -3.76
CA VAL A 189 -16.54 -9.58 -4.85
C VAL A 189 -17.05 -10.41 -6.01
N ASP A 190 -16.63 -10.08 -7.22
CA ASP A 190 -16.91 -10.95 -8.35
C ASP A 190 -16.16 -12.27 -8.16
N THR A 191 -16.88 -13.37 -8.26
CA THR A 191 -16.27 -14.69 -8.19
C THR A 191 -15.61 -15.02 -9.53
N LEU A 192 -14.47 -15.68 -9.48
CA LEU A 192 -13.88 -16.26 -10.67
C LEU A 192 -14.79 -17.33 -11.23
N ALA A 193 -15.03 -17.31 -12.54
CA ALA A 193 -15.88 -18.28 -13.21
C ALA A 193 -15.31 -19.71 -13.12
N ASP A 194 -13.99 -19.81 -13.11
CA ASP A 194 -13.26 -21.06 -12.95
C ASP A 194 -12.02 -20.81 -12.05
N PRO A 195 -12.14 -21.12 -10.75
CA PRO A 195 -11.03 -20.95 -9.81
C PRO A 195 -9.81 -21.83 -10.12
N ASP A 196 -10.02 -23.04 -10.64
CA ASP A 196 -8.94 -23.99 -10.90
C ASP A 196 -8.05 -23.48 -12.05
N SER A 197 -8.64 -23.03 -13.14
CA SER A 197 -7.87 -22.44 -14.25
C SER A 197 -7.20 -21.13 -13.85
N ALA A 198 -7.74 -20.38 -12.89
CA ALA A 198 -7.09 -19.19 -12.37
C ALA A 198 -5.84 -19.54 -11.55
N VAL A 199 -5.88 -20.59 -10.73
CA VAL A 199 -4.72 -21.10 -9.99
C VAL A 199 -3.65 -21.60 -10.94
N ASP A 200 -4.03 -22.37 -11.99
CA ASP A 200 -3.10 -22.86 -13.01
C ASP A 200 -2.44 -21.71 -13.80
N ALA A 201 -3.16 -20.61 -13.97
CA ALA A 201 -2.64 -19.39 -14.61
C ALA A 201 -1.83 -18.49 -13.64
N GLY A 202 -1.61 -18.90 -12.39
CA GLY A 202 -0.86 -18.13 -11.40
C GLY A 202 -1.56 -16.86 -10.92
N LYS A 203 -2.88 -16.89 -10.86
CA LYS A 203 -3.73 -15.76 -10.42
C LYS A 203 -4.29 -15.99 -9.03
#